data_a629fdf362c156ada58d98e3b8d1e9a7
#
_entry.id   a629fdf362c156ada58d98e3b8d1e9a7
#
_cell.length_a   1.000
_cell.length_b   1.000
_cell.length_c   1.000
_cell.angle_alpha   90.00
_cell.angle_beta   90.00
_cell.angle_gamma   90.00
#
_symmetry.space_group_name_H-M   'P 1'
#
loop_
_entity.id
_entity.type
_entity.pdbx_description
1 polymer ?
#
loop_
_entity_poly.entity_id
_entity_poly.type
_entity_poly.pdbx_seq_one_letter_code
_entity_poly.pdbx_strand_id
1 'polypeptide(L)'
;MVHAFGVDNLSPYKKKILVVDDYVPTRQMIVEALSDSGYQTIKEAENGKEALGFFRKEHYDLVISDVMMPLMGGMELLQHLKEIKPDTAVIMITAQPEVDITVSALKKGAVDFLKKPFNIDDLIYKVHVYLQENNITTNQSYQSDLLLKQIEEKTNELSIHSYIYDSVENIEGSHEEIFEKLATTAMQVVDGEECFLLIYDDETRDFHARVSKSLTNSFNSKLTILSLKYLYHQVVEKGDALMVHSQDHPFVAPSLICSPLMIRDKTFGVLSIRKKKDRGPFAQKDLNYVVSLCKRASLNLENKMLYESLYVNVLDTFKAMIASIQVRDQYTEDHSLRVTKKSVLLAMEMGCSRGEIESMKISGSLHDLGKVAIPDNVLLKPDRLTNEEYEIIKQHPDTGERILKPLAIFERERTIIRHHHERWDGKGYPAGLSGEEIPLLARILAITDTYDAITNNRPYRQAQSVETAIGEIKRNRGSQFDPSVADQFLHIL
;
A
#
# COMPACT_ATOMS: atom_id res chain seq x y z
N MET A 1 -39.70 -0.49 -47.24
CA MET A 1 -40.49 -1.57 -46.66
C MET A 1 -39.49 -2.55 -46.01
N VAL A 2 -39.27 -2.39 -44.73
CA VAL A 2 -38.45 -3.31 -43.92
C VAL A 2 -39.44 -3.90 -42.95
N HIS A 3 -39.67 -5.20 -43.03
CA HIS A 3 -40.58 -5.91 -42.16
C HIS A 3 -40.04 -5.90 -40.74
N ALA A 4 -40.87 -5.37 -39.82
CA ALA A 4 -40.75 -5.49 -38.41
C ALA A 4 -40.87 -6.96 -38.03
N PHE A 5 -39.81 -7.56 -37.50
CA PHE A 5 -39.87 -8.75 -36.69
C PHE A 5 -40.25 -8.30 -35.26
N GLY A 6 -41.40 -8.78 -34.81
CA GLY A 6 -41.92 -8.50 -33.47
C GLY A 6 -40.95 -8.97 -32.38
N VAL A 7 -40.43 -8.02 -31.67
CA VAL A 7 -39.81 -8.20 -30.36
C VAL A 7 -40.81 -7.73 -29.34
N ASP A 8 -41.82 -8.56 -29.08
CA ASP A 8 -42.75 -8.36 -27.97
C ASP A 8 -42.20 -9.06 -26.72
N ASN A 9 -42.08 -8.28 -25.68
CA ASN A 9 -42.08 -8.65 -24.25
C ASN A 9 -40.86 -9.31 -23.63
N LEU A 10 -39.75 -8.57 -23.54
CA LEU A 10 -38.81 -8.83 -22.43
C LEU A 10 -38.05 -7.53 -22.08
N SER A 11 -38.76 -6.57 -21.48
CA SER A 11 -38.13 -5.34 -20.98
C SER A 11 -37.31 -5.68 -19.70
N PRO A 12 -36.01 -5.43 -19.64
CA PRO A 12 -35.20 -5.61 -18.43
C PRO A 12 -35.73 -4.78 -17.24
N TYR A 13 -36.52 -3.78 -17.50
CA TYR A 13 -37.08 -2.84 -16.52
C TYR A 13 -38.21 -3.41 -15.63
N LYS A 14 -38.74 -4.61 -15.92
CA LYS A 14 -39.77 -5.28 -15.08
C LYS A 14 -39.16 -6.20 -14.00
N LYS A 15 -37.85 -6.28 -13.93
CA LYS A 15 -37.14 -7.11 -12.94
C LYS A 15 -37.27 -6.56 -11.53
N LYS A 16 -37.43 -7.45 -10.55
CA LYS A 16 -37.57 -7.10 -9.13
C LYS A 16 -36.20 -7.16 -8.45
N ILE A 17 -35.79 -6.03 -7.88
CA ILE A 17 -34.52 -5.89 -7.18
C ILE A 17 -34.79 -5.63 -5.69
N LEU A 18 -34.06 -6.32 -4.81
CA LEU A 18 -34.05 -6.09 -3.38
C LEU A 18 -32.71 -5.50 -2.95
N VAL A 19 -32.73 -4.29 -2.38
CA VAL A 19 -31.56 -3.60 -1.86
C VAL A 19 -31.54 -3.68 -0.34
N VAL A 20 -30.46 -4.21 0.24
CA VAL A 20 -30.35 -4.48 1.67
C VAL A 20 -29.07 -3.84 2.21
N ASP A 21 -29.22 -2.79 2.99
CA ASP A 21 -28.10 -2.06 3.62
C ASP A 21 -28.63 -1.34 4.87
N ASP A 22 -27.98 -1.43 6.01
CA ASP A 22 -28.43 -0.77 7.25
C ASP A 22 -28.14 0.74 7.25
N TYR A 23 -27.22 1.19 6.38
CA TYR A 23 -26.87 2.60 6.24
C TYR A 23 -27.74 3.29 5.19
N VAL A 24 -28.68 4.09 5.65
CA VAL A 24 -29.69 4.77 4.82
C VAL A 24 -29.11 5.52 3.62
N PRO A 25 -28.02 6.32 3.74
CA PRO A 25 -27.46 7.03 2.58
C PRO A 25 -26.98 6.12 1.46
N THR A 26 -26.31 5.00 1.76
CA THR A 26 -25.87 4.04 0.76
C THR A 26 -27.07 3.38 0.09
N ARG A 27 -28.07 2.96 0.85
CA ARG A 27 -29.27 2.33 0.34
C ARG A 27 -30.01 3.25 -0.61
N GLN A 28 -30.22 4.53 -0.25
CA GLN A 28 -30.87 5.53 -1.10
C GLN A 28 -30.07 5.79 -2.38
N MET A 29 -28.75 5.95 -2.29
CA MET A 29 -27.88 6.14 -3.45
C MET A 29 -28.01 4.98 -4.46
N ILE A 30 -28.05 3.74 -3.99
CA ILE A 30 -28.21 2.54 -4.84
C ILE A 30 -29.61 2.57 -5.50
N VAL A 31 -30.66 2.86 -4.74
CA VAL A 31 -32.04 2.89 -5.24
C VAL A 31 -32.24 4.00 -6.29
N GLU A 32 -31.70 5.20 -6.05
CA GLU A 32 -31.71 6.31 -7.01
C GLU A 32 -31.00 5.92 -8.31
N ALA A 33 -29.79 5.37 -8.22
CA ALA A 33 -29.04 4.96 -9.39
C ALA A 33 -29.73 3.86 -10.22
N LEU A 34 -30.35 2.91 -9.56
CA LEU A 34 -31.15 1.86 -10.23
C LEU A 34 -32.40 2.46 -10.89
N SER A 35 -33.09 3.39 -10.22
CA SER A 35 -34.26 4.08 -10.75
C SER A 35 -33.91 4.93 -11.97
N ASP A 36 -32.82 5.68 -11.92
CA ASP A 36 -32.30 6.49 -13.03
C ASP A 36 -31.89 5.61 -14.23
N SER A 37 -31.45 4.37 -13.95
CA SER A 37 -31.16 3.36 -14.97
C SER A 37 -32.41 2.64 -15.52
N GLY A 38 -33.61 3.02 -15.07
CA GLY A 38 -34.90 2.57 -15.60
C GLY A 38 -35.52 1.37 -14.86
N TYR A 39 -34.94 0.85 -13.78
CA TYR A 39 -35.57 -0.20 -12.98
C TYR A 39 -36.71 0.35 -12.13
N GLN A 40 -37.92 -0.23 -12.26
CA GLN A 40 -39.12 0.30 -11.64
C GLN A 40 -39.56 -0.46 -10.37
N THR A 41 -39.06 -1.69 -10.19
CA THR A 41 -39.51 -2.56 -9.08
C THR A 41 -38.36 -2.81 -8.15
N ILE A 42 -38.09 -1.84 -7.27
CA ILE A 42 -37.02 -1.89 -6.29
C ILE A 42 -37.64 -1.91 -4.90
N LYS A 43 -37.21 -2.85 -4.06
CA LYS A 43 -37.59 -2.97 -2.66
C LYS A 43 -36.39 -2.74 -1.77
N GLU A 44 -36.58 -2.04 -0.67
CA GLU A 44 -35.55 -1.75 0.32
C GLU A 44 -35.76 -2.59 1.58
N ALA A 45 -34.65 -2.98 2.23
CA ALA A 45 -34.62 -3.57 3.55
C ALA A 45 -33.44 -3.03 4.36
N GLU A 46 -33.61 -2.87 5.66
CA GLU A 46 -32.61 -2.32 6.57
C GLU A 46 -31.68 -3.38 7.18
N ASN A 47 -32.01 -4.66 7.05
CA ASN A 47 -31.23 -5.78 7.57
C ASN A 47 -31.65 -7.08 6.88
N GLY A 48 -30.83 -8.12 7.05
CA GLY A 48 -31.08 -9.43 6.43
C GLY A 48 -32.38 -10.09 6.87
N LYS A 49 -32.85 -9.88 8.11
CA LYS A 49 -34.08 -10.48 8.61
C LYS A 49 -35.31 -9.90 7.91
N GLU A 50 -35.34 -8.60 7.69
CA GLU A 50 -36.41 -7.93 6.95
C GLU A 50 -36.38 -8.37 5.47
N ALA A 51 -35.18 -8.38 4.86
CA ALA A 51 -34.99 -8.84 3.49
C ALA A 51 -35.48 -10.28 3.28
N LEU A 52 -35.17 -11.19 4.18
CA LEU A 52 -35.64 -12.57 4.15
C LEU A 52 -37.17 -12.64 4.29
N GLY A 53 -37.76 -11.75 5.11
CA GLY A 53 -39.21 -11.61 5.24
C GLY A 53 -39.91 -11.17 3.94
N PHE A 54 -39.30 -10.28 3.17
CA PHE A 54 -39.77 -9.89 1.83
C PHE A 54 -39.59 -11.03 0.82
N PHE A 55 -38.40 -11.66 0.81
CA PHE A 55 -38.09 -12.72 -0.14
C PHE A 55 -38.97 -13.95 0.00
N ARG A 56 -39.45 -14.27 1.21
CA ARG A 56 -40.41 -15.36 1.44
C ARG A 56 -41.83 -15.07 0.92
N LYS A 57 -42.20 -13.79 0.79
CA LYS A 57 -43.54 -13.35 0.29
C LYS A 57 -43.58 -13.25 -1.23
N GLU A 58 -42.48 -12.79 -1.82
CA GLU A 58 -42.34 -12.64 -3.27
C GLU A 58 -40.90 -12.89 -3.71
N HIS A 59 -40.73 -13.28 -4.97
CA HIS A 59 -39.42 -13.53 -5.54
C HIS A 59 -38.80 -12.24 -6.10
N TYR A 60 -37.46 -12.12 -5.90
CA TYR A 60 -36.65 -11.07 -6.50
C TYR A 60 -35.67 -11.69 -7.50
N ASP A 61 -35.40 -11.00 -8.60
CA ASP A 61 -34.47 -11.45 -9.63
C ASP A 61 -33.03 -11.19 -9.22
N LEU A 62 -32.81 -10.12 -8.44
CA LEU A 62 -31.50 -9.73 -7.92
C LEU A 62 -31.63 -9.22 -6.48
N VAL A 63 -30.67 -9.59 -5.64
CA VAL A 63 -30.50 -9.03 -4.30
C VAL A 63 -29.12 -8.36 -4.23
N ILE A 64 -29.10 -7.10 -3.78
CA ILE A 64 -27.88 -6.36 -3.49
C ILE A 64 -27.81 -6.19 -1.98
N SER A 65 -26.81 -6.79 -1.32
CA SER A 65 -26.76 -6.85 0.15
C SER A 65 -25.44 -6.40 0.71
N ASP A 66 -25.46 -5.53 1.71
CA ASP A 66 -24.29 -5.31 2.57
C ASP A 66 -23.97 -6.61 3.33
N VAL A 67 -22.68 -6.83 3.55
CA VAL A 67 -22.17 -7.97 4.34
C VAL A 67 -22.42 -7.77 5.82
N MET A 68 -22.15 -6.56 6.33
CA MET A 68 -22.19 -6.24 7.76
C MET A 68 -23.46 -5.46 8.11
N MET A 69 -24.44 -6.15 8.67
CA MET A 69 -25.70 -5.54 9.09
C MET A 69 -26.15 -6.08 10.44
N PRO A 70 -26.92 -5.31 11.24
CA PRO A 70 -27.47 -5.77 12.50
C PRO A 70 -28.56 -6.85 12.29
N LEU A 71 -28.84 -7.65 13.31
CA LEU A 71 -29.86 -8.70 13.39
C LEU A 71 -29.57 -9.93 12.51
N MET A 72 -29.28 -9.75 11.25
CA MET A 72 -28.88 -10.79 10.29
C MET A 72 -27.96 -10.16 9.26
N GLY A 73 -26.73 -10.63 9.19
CA GLY A 73 -25.72 -10.17 8.23
C GLY A 73 -25.96 -10.70 6.81
N GLY A 74 -25.31 -10.05 5.83
CA GLY A 74 -25.46 -10.43 4.42
C GLY A 74 -25.03 -11.85 4.09
N MET A 75 -24.02 -12.37 4.77
CA MET A 75 -23.55 -13.76 4.57
C MET A 75 -24.57 -14.83 5.02
N GLU A 76 -25.27 -14.55 6.11
CA GLU A 76 -26.36 -15.41 6.61
C GLU A 76 -27.58 -15.28 5.70
N LEU A 77 -27.91 -14.04 5.28
CA LEU A 77 -28.96 -13.79 4.30
C LEU A 77 -28.70 -14.56 3.00
N LEU A 78 -27.51 -14.46 2.43
CA LEU A 78 -27.11 -15.17 1.20
C LEU A 78 -27.38 -16.68 1.31
N GLN A 79 -27.00 -17.29 2.41
CA GLN A 79 -27.24 -18.73 2.63
C GLN A 79 -28.72 -19.06 2.57
N HIS A 80 -29.57 -18.32 3.29
CA HIS A 80 -31.01 -18.54 3.29
C HIS A 80 -31.67 -18.27 1.93
N LEU A 81 -31.22 -17.24 1.20
CA LEU A 81 -31.71 -16.96 -0.16
C LEU A 81 -31.42 -18.13 -1.10
N LYS A 82 -30.22 -18.69 -1.04
CA LYS A 82 -29.80 -19.83 -1.87
C LYS A 82 -30.48 -21.15 -1.49
N GLU A 83 -30.86 -21.33 -0.22
CA GLU A 83 -31.69 -22.45 0.23
C GLU A 83 -33.12 -22.35 -0.31
N ILE A 84 -33.68 -21.14 -0.40
CA ILE A 84 -35.04 -20.91 -0.89
C ILE A 84 -35.11 -20.95 -2.43
N LYS A 85 -34.18 -20.26 -3.10
CA LYS A 85 -34.09 -20.18 -4.55
C LYS A 85 -32.62 -20.08 -5.00
N PRO A 86 -32.01 -21.20 -5.39
CA PRO A 86 -30.58 -21.26 -5.78
C PRO A 86 -30.19 -20.29 -6.90
N ASP A 87 -31.09 -20.03 -7.85
CA ASP A 87 -30.85 -19.24 -9.07
C ASP A 87 -30.95 -17.73 -8.84
N THR A 88 -31.30 -17.24 -7.64
CA THR A 88 -31.37 -15.81 -7.35
C THR A 88 -29.98 -15.21 -7.42
N ALA A 89 -29.78 -14.19 -8.26
CA ALA A 89 -28.54 -13.43 -8.29
C ALA A 89 -28.39 -12.63 -6.99
N VAL A 90 -27.20 -12.70 -6.35
CA VAL A 90 -26.90 -11.93 -5.14
C VAL A 90 -25.56 -11.25 -5.31
N ILE A 91 -25.55 -9.92 -5.31
CA ILE A 91 -24.34 -9.08 -5.28
C ILE A 91 -24.09 -8.67 -3.83
N MET A 92 -22.88 -8.93 -3.32
CA MET A 92 -22.50 -8.55 -1.97
C MET A 92 -21.75 -7.23 -1.97
N ILE A 93 -22.01 -6.35 -1.00
CA ILE A 93 -21.30 -5.09 -0.80
C ILE A 93 -20.55 -5.16 0.53
N THR A 94 -19.29 -4.70 0.60
CA THR A 94 -18.51 -4.71 1.84
C THR A 94 -17.60 -3.49 1.96
N ALA A 95 -17.49 -2.96 3.18
CA ALA A 95 -16.54 -1.88 3.51
C ALA A 95 -15.11 -2.42 3.71
N GLN A 96 -14.99 -3.66 4.19
CA GLN A 96 -13.69 -4.32 4.37
C GLN A 96 -13.73 -5.64 3.60
N PRO A 97 -13.02 -5.74 2.47
CA PRO A 97 -12.81 -7.01 1.80
C PRO A 97 -11.78 -7.82 2.60
N GLU A 98 -12.20 -8.35 3.77
CA GLU A 98 -11.45 -9.44 4.35
C GLU A 98 -11.56 -10.61 3.39
N VAL A 99 -10.40 -11.18 3.07
CA VAL A 99 -10.23 -12.28 2.12
C VAL A 99 -11.22 -13.40 2.35
N ASP A 100 -11.42 -13.76 3.63
CA ASP A 100 -12.32 -14.86 4.04
C ASP A 100 -13.77 -14.62 3.67
N ILE A 101 -14.25 -13.38 3.75
CA ILE A 101 -15.65 -13.04 3.53
C ILE A 101 -15.98 -13.07 2.04
N THR A 102 -15.13 -12.48 1.19
CA THR A 102 -15.38 -12.40 -0.26
C THR A 102 -15.33 -13.75 -0.94
N VAL A 103 -14.28 -14.53 -0.68
CA VAL A 103 -14.15 -15.89 -1.23
C VAL A 103 -15.26 -16.81 -0.66
N SER A 104 -15.61 -16.65 0.61
CA SER A 104 -16.71 -17.38 1.23
C SER A 104 -18.06 -17.04 0.61
N ALA A 105 -18.32 -15.76 0.29
CA ALA A 105 -19.56 -15.32 -0.36
C ALA A 105 -19.70 -15.95 -1.75
N LEU A 106 -18.65 -15.88 -2.57
CA LEU A 106 -18.64 -16.50 -3.91
C LEU A 106 -18.80 -18.02 -3.85
N LYS A 107 -18.12 -18.70 -2.91
CA LYS A 107 -18.29 -20.14 -2.67
C LYS A 107 -19.71 -20.51 -2.21
N LYS A 108 -20.40 -19.60 -1.51
CA LYS A 108 -21.79 -19.77 -1.08
C LYS A 108 -22.81 -19.37 -2.15
N GLY A 109 -22.36 -18.97 -3.35
CA GLY A 109 -23.20 -18.71 -4.50
C GLY A 109 -23.55 -17.24 -4.71
N ALA A 110 -22.88 -16.26 -4.08
CA ALA A 110 -22.95 -14.90 -4.54
C ALA A 110 -22.42 -14.80 -5.99
N VAL A 111 -23.09 -14.02 -6.84
CA VAL A 111 -22.67 -13.86 -8.24
C VAL A 111 -21.55 -12.85 -8.38
N ASP A 112 -21.50 -11.85 -7.46
CA ASP A 112 -20.43 -10.84 -7.47
C ASP A 112 -20.33 -10.12 -6.12
N PHE A 113 -19.33 -9.24 -6.00
CA PHE A 113 -19.17 -8.36 -4.86
C PHE A 113 -18.69 -6.97 -5.28
N LEU A 114 -18.92 -5.96 -4.41
CA LEU A 114 -18.47 -4.57 -4.56
C LEU A 114 -17.83 -4.10 -3.25
N LYS A 115 -16.70 -3.41 -3.36
CA LYS A 115 -16.02 -2.80 -2.21
C LYS A 115 -16.48 -1.35 -2.02
N LYS A 116 -16.89 -0.98 -0.81
CA LYS A 116 -17.14 0.43 -0.43
C LYS A 116 -15.79 1.17 -0.21
N PRO A 117 -15.59 2.38 -0.75
CA PRO A 117 -16.51 3.09 -1.65
C PRO A 117 -16.45 2.50 -3.07
N PHE A 118 -17.60 2.36 -3.74
CA PHE A 118 -17.72 1.82 -5.10
C PHE A 118 -18.19 2.88 -6.09
N ASN A 119 -17.89 2.67 -7.38
CA ASN A 119 -18.43 3.48 -8.46
C ASN A 119 -19.86 3.03 -8.79
N ILE A 120 -20.78 3.99 -8.93
CA ILE A 120 -22.16 3.72 -9.31
C ILE A 120 -22.25 3.07 -10.69
N ASP A 121 -21.43 3.50 -11.66
CA ASP A 121 -21.41 2.92 -13.00
C ASP A 121 -21.04 1.44 -12.98
N ASP A 122 -20.12 1.02 -12.10
CA ASP A 122 -19.74 -0.38 -11.92
C ASP A 122 -20.90 -1.20 -11.32
N LEU A 123 -21.60 -0.65 -10.33
CA LEU A 123 -22.80 -1.29 -9.78
C LEU A 123 -23.86 -1.50 -10.86
N ILE A 124 -24.18 -0.46 -11.63
CA ILE A 124 -25.23 -0.52 -12.68
C ILE A 124 -24.81 -1.49 -13.79
N TYR A 125 -23.54 -1.49 -14.20
CA TYR A 125 -23.03 -2.46 -15.15
C TYR A 125 -23.23 -3.91 -14.69
N LYS A 126 -22.87 -4.23 -13.44
CA LYS A 126 -23.05 -5.56 -12.84
C LYS A 126 -24.53 -5.94 -12.79
N VAL A 127 -25.41 -5.02 -12.36
CA VAL A 127 -26.87 -5.23 -12.34
C VAL A 127 -27.41 -5.55 -13.74
N HIS A 128 -26.98 -4.83 -14.77
CA HIS A 128 -27.38 -5.11 -16.15
C HIS A 128 -26.94 -6.50 -16.61
N VAL A 129 -25.68 -6.87 -16.35
CA VAL A 129 -25.13 -8.18 -16.71
C VAL A 129 -25.98 -9.29 -16.11
N TYR A 130 -26.17 -9.29 -14.80
CA TYR A 130 -26.87 -10.38 -14.11
C TYR A 130 -28.38 -10.42 -14.32
N LEU A 131 -29.03 -9.30 -14.68
CA LEU A 131 -30.47 -9.27 -14.98
C LEU A 131 -30.80 -9.55 -16.46
N GLN A 132 -29.89 -9.33 -17.40
CA GLN A 132 -30.09 -9.67 -18.81
C GLN A 132 -29.96 -11.18 -19.06
N GLU A 133 -29.12 -11.87 -18.33
CA GLU A 133 -28.89 -13.32 -18.46
C GLU A 133 -30.11 -14.18 -18.09
N ASN A 134 -31.01 -13.67 -17.25
CA ASN A 134 -32.22 -14.41 -16.83
C ASN A 134 -33.37 -14.40 -17.84
N ASN A 135 -33.19 -13.87 -19.07
CA ASN A 135 -34.29 -13.64 -20.02
C ASN A 135 -34.38 -14.61 -21.22
N ILE A 136 -33.56 -15.65 -21.27
CA ILE A 136 -33.62 -16.62 -22.41
C ILE A 136 -34.43 -17.84 -22.01
N THR A 137 -35.70 -17.85 -22.40
CA THR A 137 -36.66 -18.91 -22.14
C THR A 137 -36.73 -19.98 -23.25
N THR A 138 -36.61 -21.25 -22.85
CA THR A 138 -37.46 -22.43 -23.19
C THR A 138 -37.45 -23.01 -24.60
N ASN A 139 -36.43 -22.91 -25.45
CA ASN A 139 -36.28 -23.91 -26.55
C ASN A 139 -34.85 -24.24 -26.97
N GLN A 140 -33.90 -23.73 -26.24
CA GLN A 140 -32.48 -24.10 -26.35
C GLN A 140 -31.94 -24.56 -25.00
N SER A 141 -32.73 -25.22 -24.17
CA SER A 141 -32.47 -25.45 -22.76
C SER A 141 -31.14 -26.15 -22.46
N TYR A 142 -30.68 -27.05 -23.30
CA TYR A 142 -29.44 -27.81 -23.03
C TYR A 142 -28.16 -27.01 -23.40
N GLN A 143 -28.16 -26.29 -24.51
CA GLN A 143 -27.02 -25.44 -24.88
C GLN A 143 -26.97 -24.15 -24.07
N SER A 144 -28.14 -23.63 -23.69
CA SER A 144 -28.28 -22.46 -22.84
C SER A 144 -27.79 -22.72 -21.40
N ASP A 145 -28.17 -23.84 -20.82
CA ASP A 145 -27.72 -24.26 -19.47
C ASP A 145 -26.23 -24.49 -19.42
N LEU A 146 -25.65 -25.07 -20.47
CA LEU A 146 -24.20 -25.25 -20.57
C LEU A 146 -23.46 -23.91 -20.72
N LEU A 147 -24.02 -22.98 -21.50
CA LEU A 147 -23.45 -21.66 -21.70
C LEU A 147 -23.57 -20.78 -20.45
N LEU A 148 -24.72 -20.83 -19.78
CA LEU A 148 -24.93 -20.14 -18.48
C LEU A 148 -23.96 -20.65 -17.42
N LYS A 149 -23.74 -21.94 -17.35
CA LYS A 149 -22.78 -22.54 -16.43
C LYS A 149 -21.33 -22.12 -16.75
N GLN A 150 -20.99 -22.03 -18.04
CA GLN A 150 -19.69 -21.50 -18.48
C GLN A 150 -19.52 -20.00 -18.16
N ILE A 151 -20.57 -19.22 -18.33
CA ILE A 151 -20.58 -17.80 -17.98
C ILE A 151 -20.42 -17.63 -16.48
N GLU A 152 -21.17 -18.38 -15.67
CA GLU A 152 -21.07 -18.37 -14.21
C GLU A 152 -19.66 -18.79 -13.73
N GLU A 153 -19.09 -19.85 -14.32
CA GLU A 153 -17.71 -20.27 -14.04
C GLU A 153 -16.70 -19.18 -14.42
N LYS A 154 -16.87 -18.52 -15.58
CA LYS A 154 -16.00 -17.45 -16.04
C LYS A 154 -16.14 -16.17 -15.21
N THR A 155 -17.34 -15.85 -14.79
CA THR A 155 -17.59 -14.68 -13.91
C THR A 155 -16.96 -14.90 -12.54
N ASN A 156 -17.11 -16.09 -11.97
CA ASN A 156 -16.43 -16.45 -10.72
C ASN A 156 -14.90 -16.40 -10.86
N GLU A 157 -14.37 -16.88 -11.99
CA GLU A 157 -12.93 -16.81 -12.29
C GLU A 157 -12.44 -15.36 -12.36
N LEU A 158 -13.19 -14.48 -13.05
CA LEU A 158 -12.88 -13.05 -13.13
C LEU A 158 -12.95 -12.35 -11.77
N SER A 159 -13.94 -12.68 -10.95
CA SER A 159 -14.07 -12.12 -9.60
C SER A 159 -12.91 -12.55 -8.70
N ILE A 160 -12.43 -13.78 -8.80
CA ILE A 160 -11.23 -14.23 -8.08
C ILE A 160 -9.98 -13.52 -8.60
N HIS A 161 -9.86 -13.30 -9.91
CA HIS A 161 -8.74 -12.54 -10.47
C HIS A 161 -8.75 -11.08 -10.02
N SER A 162 -9.91 -10.42 -10.01
CA SER A 162 -10.04 -9.06 -9.47
C SER A 162 -9.63 -9.01 -8.00
N TYR A 163 -10.07 -9.97 -7.22
CA TYR A 163 -9.71 -10.09 -5.82
C TYR A 163 -8.19 -10.29 -5.62
N ILE A 164 -7.55 -11.18 -6.39
CA ILE A 164 -6.09 -11.37 -6.38
C ILE A 164 -5.38 -10.04 -6.69
N TYR A 165 -5.90 -9.30 -7.67
CA TYR A 165 -5.37 -8.00 -8.05
C TYR A 165 -5.40 -7.01 -6.88
N ASP A 166 -6.57 -6.80 -6.30
CA ASP A 166 -6.79 -5.83 -5.21
C ASP A 166 -6.04 -6.19 -3.92
N SER A 167 -5.93 -7.50 -3.62
CA SER A 167 -5.29 -7.96 -2.38
C SER A 167 -3.78 -7.76 -2.34
N VAL A 168 -3.13 -7.58 -3.49
CA VAL A 168 -1.68 -7.43 -3.60
C VAL A 168 -1.26 -6.00 -3.98
N GLU A 169 -2.14 -5.20 -4.63
CA GLU A 169 -1.77 -3.91 -5.19
C GLU A 169 -1.53 -2.82 -4.14
N ASN A 170 -2.28 -2.83 -3.04
CA ASN A 170 -2.30 -1.75 -2.05
C ASN A 170 -1.64 -2.14 -0.71
N ILE A 171 -0.62 -2.99 -0.72
CA ILE A 171 0.10 -3.31 0.50
C ILE A 171 1.13 -2.21 0.78
N GLU A 172 0.71 -1.20 1.54
CA GLU A 172 1.62 -0.26 2.18
C GLU A 172 2.22 -0.95 3.42
N GLY A 173 3.46 -1.43 3.33
CA GLY A 173 4.08 -2.12 4.46
C GLY A 173 5.49 -2.63 4.19
N SER A 174 6.05 -3.39 5.11
CA SER A 174 7.34 -4.05 4.96
C SER A 174 7.27 -5.20 3.93
N HIS A 175 8.43 -5.70 3.48
CA HIS A 175 8.47 -6.89 2.63
C HIS A 175 7.84 -8.11 3.33
N GLU A 176 8.01 -8.21 4.66
CA GLU A 176 7.40 -9.26 5.49
C GLU A 176 5.88 -9.22 5.43
N GLU A 177 5.27 -8.04 5.48
CA GLU A 177 3.80 -7.88 5.38
C GLU A 177 3.27 -8.31 4.02
N ILE A 178 4.01 -8.02 2.94
CA ILE A 178 3.69 -8.49 1.59
C ILE A 178 3.72 -10.03 1.55
N PHE A 179 4.76 -10.66 2.10
CA PHE A 179 4.90 -12.11 2.15
C PHE A 179 3.81 -12.78 2.98
N GLU A 180 3.49 -12.22 4.15
CA GLU A 180 2.40 -12.71 5.01
C GLU A 180 1.04 -12.64 4.32
N LYS A 181 0.76 -11.53 3.66
CA LYS A 181 -0.48 -11.32 2.91
C LYS A 181 -0.57 -12.26 1.71
N LEU A 182 0.52 -12.40 0.95
CA LEU A 182 0.62 -13.32 -0.18
C LEU A 182 0.28 -14.75 0.24
N ALA A 183 0.93 -15.25 1.31
CA ALA A 183 0.70 -16.60 1.81
C ALA A 183 -0.75 -16.80 2.28
N THR A 184 -1.31 -15.82 3.00
CA THR A 184 -2.69 -15.87 3.47
C THR A 184 -3.68 -15.90 2.31
N THR A 185 -3.54 -14.98 1.36
CA THR A 185 -4.41 -14.90 0.17
C THR A 185 -4.32 -16.18 -0.65
N ALA A 186 -3.11 -16.71 -0.85
CA ALA A 186 -2.92 -17.95 -1.59
C ALA A 186 -3.65 -19.16 -0.94
N MET A 187 -3.50 -19.33 0.38
CA MET A 187 -4.21 -20.39 1.12
C MET A 187 -5.73 -20.28 0.97
N GLN A 188 -6.26 -19.06 1.02
CA GLN A 188 -7.70 -18.81 0.94
C GLN A 188 -8.26 -19.06 -0.46
N VAL A 189 -7.57 -18.55 -1.49
CA VAL A 189 -8.02 -18.70 -2.89
C VAL A 189 -8.10 -20.16 -3.31
N VAL A 190 -7.13 -21.01 -2.91
CA VAL A 190 -7.09 -22.39 -3.33
C VAL A 190 -7.50 -23.39 -2.24
N ASP A 191 -7.99 -22.88 -1.09
CA ASP A 191 -8.37 -23.71 0.06
C ASP A 191 -7.22 -24.62 0.54
N GLY A 192 -6.05 -23.98 0.71
CA GLY A 192 -4.83 -24.65 1.15
C GLY A 192 -4.79 -24.87 2.66
N GLU A 193 -4.14 -25.95 3.10
CA GLU A 193 -3.97 -26.28 4.52
C GLU A 193 -2.65 -25.75 5.08
N GLU A 194 -1.60 -25.81 4.27
CA GLU A 194 -0.26 -25.34 4.62
C GLU A 194 0.33 -24.51 3.51
N CYS A 195 1.05 -23.45 3.90
CA CYS A 195 1.72 -22.58 2.97
C CYS A 195 3.11 -22.23 3.49
N PHE A 196 4.10 -22.29 2.60
CA PHE A 196 5.46 -21.81 2.81
C PHE A 196 5.80 -20.78 1.77
N LEU A 197 6.38 -19.68 2.22
CA LEU A 197 7.10 -18.77 1.35
C LEU A 197 8.59 -18.90 1.67
N LEU A 198 9.34 -19.37 0.71
CA LEU A 198 10.75 -19.69 0.81
C LEU A 198 11.56 -18.74 -0.06
N ILE A 199 12.58 -18.12 0.49
CA ILE A 199 13.55 -17.33 -0.27
C ILE A 199 14.72 -18.23 -0.61
N TYR A 200 15.15 -18.19 -1.86
CA TYR A 200 16.28 -18.94 -2.37
C TYR A 200 17.55 -18.11 -2.26
N ASP A 201 18.56 -18.66 -1.65
CA ASP A 201 19.90 -18.09 -1.58
C ASP A 201 20.78 -18.74 -2.66
N ASP A 202 21.20 -17.95 -3.64
CA ASP A 202 22.03 -18.40 -4.75
C ASP A 202 23.45 -18.83 -4.33
N GLU A 203 24.01 -18.23 -3.27
CA GLU A 203 25.36 -18.52 -2.82
C GLU A 203 25.43 -19.88 -2.11
N THR A 204 24.48 -20.10 -1.19
CA THR A 204 24.41 -21.35 -0.43
C THR A 204 23.60 -22.43 -1.13
N ARG A 205 22.84 -22.07 -2.16
CA ARG A 205 21.84 -22.92 -2.85
C ARG A 205 20.82 -23.54 -1.89
N ASP A 206 20.41 -22.77 -0.89
CA ASP A 206 19.47 -23.22 0.12
C ASP A 206 18.21 -22.34 0.20
N PHE A 207 17.22 -22.82 0.93
CA PHE A 207 15.94 -22.15 1.10
C PHE A 207 15.75 -21.67 2.53
N HIS A 208 15.38 -20.42 2.70
CA HIS A 208 15.05 -19.81 3.98
C HIS A 208 13.56 -19.49 4.06
N ALA A 209 12.86 -20.11 5.01
CA ALA A 209 11.45 -19.82 5.22
C ALA A 209 11.26 -18.40 5.77
N ARG A 210 10.49 -17.59 5.07
CA ARG A 210 10.03 -16.27 5.53
C ARG A 210 8.64 -16.34 6.12
N VAL A 211 7.76 -17.12 5.49
CA VAL A 211 6.42 -17.39 6.01
C VAL A 211 6.20 -18.88 6.10
N SER A 212 5.58 -19.32 7.18
CA SER A 212 5.17 -20.70 7.42
C SER A 212 3.81 -20.70 8.09
N LYS A 213 2.76 -21.04 7.37
CA LYS A 213 1.38 -21.09 7.85
C LYS A 213 0.81 -22.48 7.77
N SER A 214 0.08 -22.89 8.79
CA SER A 214 -0.66 -24.15 8.82
C SER A 214 -1.96 -23.97 9.60
N LEU A 215 -3.02 -24.61 9.14
CA LEU A 215 -4.30 -24.70 9.85
C LEU A 215 -4.28 -25.79 10.93
N THR A 216 -3.22 -26.61 11.01
CA THR A 216 -3.08 -27.71 11.97
C THR A 216 -1.99 -27.43 13.01
N ASN A 217 -2.27 -27.78 14.28
CA ASN A 217 -1.37 -27.54 15.41
C ASN A 217 -0.15 -28.50 15.51
N SER A 218 -0.06 -29.54 14.64
CA SER A 218 0.97 -30.58 14.71
C SER A 218 2.00 -30.50 13.57
N PHE A 219 2.47 -29.29 13.27
CA PHE A 219 3.24 -29.03 12.06
C PHE A 219 4.75 -28.88 12.33
N ASN A 220 5.57 -29.68 11.64
CA ASN A 220 7.03 -29.57 11.64
C ASN A 220 7.54 -28.98 10.31
N SER A 221 7.59 -27.66 10.23
CA SER A 221 7.98 -26.91 9.04
C SER A 221 9.34 -27.32 8.47
N LYS A 222 10.34 -27.58 9.32
CA LYS A 222 11.70 -27.94 8.88
C LYS A 222 11.74 -29.29 8.15
N LEU A 223 11.05 -30.32 8.67
CA LEU A 223 11.01 -31.63 8.02
C LEU A 223 10.26 -31.59 6.69
N THR A 224 9.17 -30.84 6.62
CA THR A 224 8.40 -30.69 5.38
C THR A 224 9.22 -29.98 4.30
N ILE A 225 9.90 -28.89 4.63
CA ILE A 225 10.74 -28.17 3.68
C ILE A 225 11.87 -29.05 3.15
N LEU A 226 12.56 -29.81 4.03
CA LEU A 226 13.63 -30.71 3.65
C LEU A 226 13.18 -31.83 2.70
N SER A 227 12.02 -32.43 2.96
CA SER A 227 11.47 -33.52 2.14
C SER A 227 11.01 -33.08 0.75
N LEU A 228 10.72 -31.76 0.57
CA LEU A 228 10.25 -31.18 -0.68
C LEU A 228 11.31 -30.34 -1.41
N LYS A 229 12.54 -30.25 -0.85
CA LYS A 229 13.62 -29.39 -1.35
C LYS A 229 13.93 -29.62 -2.83
N TYR A 230 13.87 -30.86 -3.31
CA TYR A 230 14.08 -31.19 -4.72
C TYR A 230 13.04 -30.53 -5.64
N LEU A 231 11.77 -30.49 -5.24
CA LEU A 231 10.71 -29.84 -6.02
C LEU A 231 10.92 -28.33 -6.07
N TYR A 232 11.38 -27.73 -4.97
CA TYR A 232 11.67 -26.29 -4.94
C TYR A 232 12.85 -25.96 -5.86
N HIS A 233 13.89 -26.76 -5.92
CA HIS A 233 14.99 -26.59 -6.87
C HIS A 233 14.52 -26.67 -8.32
N GLN A 234 13.63 -27.60 -8.66
CA GLN A 234 13.06 -27.66 -10.00
C GLN A 234 12.33 -26.38 -10.41
N VAL A 235 11.58 -25.78 -9.47
CA VAL A 235 10.87 -24.51 -9.70
C VAL A 235 11.87 -23.37 -9.90
N VAL A 236 12.94 -23.32 -9.12
CA VAL A 236 13.99 -22.28 -9.26
C VAL A 236 14.72 -22.40 -10.59
N GLU A 237 15.12 -23.62 -10.98
CA GLU A 237 15.87 -23.87 -12.20
C GLU A 237 15.08 -23.63 -13.48
N LYS A 238 13.79 -24.00 -13.49
CA LYS A 238 12.92 -23.86 -14.66
C LYS A 238 12.22 -22.51 -14.74
N GLY A 239 12.04 -21.83 -13.62
CA GLY A 239 11.22 -20.61 -13.53
C GLY A 239 9.72 -20.85 -13.73
N ASP A 240 9.28 -22.11 -13.71
CA ASP A 240 7.90 -22.51 -13.96
C ASP A 240 7.25 -23.04 -12.68
N ALA A 241 5.93 -22.84 -12.55
CA ALA A 241 5.16 -23.39 -11.48
C ALA A 241 4.92 -24.90 -11.65
N LEU A 242 4.88 -25.62 -10.55
CA LEU A 242 4.74 -27.06 -10.50
C LEU A 242 3.52 -27.44 -9.66
N MET A 243 2.70 -28.35 -10.18
CA MET A 243 1.65 -29.03 -9.42
C MET A 243 1.97 -30.51 -9.36
N VAL A 244 1.99 -31.08 -8.14
CA VAL A 244 2.35 -32.46 -7.87
C VAL A 244 1.24 -33.14 -7.07
N HIS A 245 0.90 -34.36 -7.43
CA HIS A 245 -0.09 -35.17 -6.73
C HIS A 245 0.56 -36.29 -5.94
N SER A 246 -0.19 -36.88 -4.97
CA SER A 246 0.29 -37.98 -4.12
C SER A 246 0.75 -39.21 -4.88
N GLN A 247 0.27 -39.39 -6.12
CA GLN A 247 0.68 -40.48 -7.01
C GLN A 247 2.12 -40.33 -7.50
N ASP A 248 2.59 -39.08 -7.59
CA ASP A 248 3.88 -38.72 -8.19
C ASP A 248 4.98 -38.59 -7.14
N HIS A 249 4.61 -38.34 -5.87
CA HIS A 249 5.59 -38.09 -4.82
C HIS A 249 5.10 -38.49 -3.42
N PRO A 250 5.86 -39.30 -2.67
CA PRO A 250 5.38 -39.94 -1.41
C PRO A 250 5.15 -38.95 -0.26
N PHE A 251 5.77 -37.78 -0.28
CA PHE A 251 5.61 -36.74 0.75
C PHE A 251 4.58 -35.65 0.39
N VAL A 252 3.93 -35.79 -0.76
CA VAL A 252 2.87 -34.89 -1.22
C VAL A 252 1.52 -35.59 -1.09
N ALA A 253 0.63 -35.07 -0.25
CA ALA A 253 -0.70 -35.65 -0.09
C ALA A 253 -1.73 -34.59 0.34
N PRO A 254 -2.86 -34.48 -0.39
CA PRO A 254 -3.18 -35.12 -1.67
C PRO A 254 -2.49 -34.47 -2.87
N SER A 255 -2.14 -33.16 -2.76
CA SER A 255 -1.44 -32.41 -3.81
C SER A 255 -0.73 -31.18 -3.26
N LEU A 256 0.24 -30.72 -4.02
CA LEU A 256 1.11 -29.59 -3.75
C LEU A 256 1.16 -28.68 -4.98
N ILE A 257 1.09 -27.37 -4.77
CA ILE A 257 1.45 -26.35 -5.78
C ILE A 257 2.71 -25.64 -5.30
N CYS A 258 3.68 -25.52 -6.19
CA CYS A 258 4.87 -24.69 -5.99
C CYS A 258 4.92 -23.66 -7.14
N SER A 259 4.97 -22.39 -6.82
CA SER A 259 5.04 -21.30 -7.81
C SER A 259 6.25 -20.43 -7.55
N PRO A 260 7.02 -20.06 -8.58
CA PRO A 260 8.17 -19.17 -8.42
C PRO A 260 7.70 -17.75 -8.08
N LEU A 261 8.51 -17.08 -7.28
CA LEU A 261 8.49 -15.63 -7.08
C LEU A 261 9.69 -15.07 -7.86
N MET A 262 9.43 -14.23 -8.85
CA MET A 262 10.44 -13.77 -9.80
C MET A 262 10.60 -12.26 -9.75
N ILE A 263 11.85 -11.79 -9.75
CA ILE A 263 12.20 -10.39 -10.00
C ILE A 263 12.96 -10.37 -11.33
N ARG A 264 12.44 -9.64 -12.31
CA ARG A 264 12.87 -9.75 -13.71
C ARG A 264 12.75 -11.20 -14.18
N ASP A 265 13.84 -11.79 -14.66
CA ASP A 265 13.87 -13.16 -15.16
C ASP A 265 14.49 -14.15 -14.15
N LYS A 266 14.68 -13.74 -12.88
CA LYS A 266 15.34 -14.55 -11.85
C LYS A 266 14.36 -14.94 -10.75
N THR A 267 14.29 -16.23 -10.45
CA THR A 267 13.53 -16.73 -9.30
C THR A 267 14.28 -16.43 -8.01
N PHE A 268 13.71 -15.62 -7.15
CA PHE A 268 14.26 -15.30 -5.82
C PHE A 268 13.60 -16.08 -4.69
N GLY A 269 12.49 -16.78 -4.97
CA GLY A 269 11.78 -17.55 -3.97
C GLY A 269 10.73 -18.47 -4.56
N VAL A 270 10.12 -19.26 -3.69
CA VAL A 270 9.05 -20.21 -4.03
C VAL A 270 7.92 -20.10 -3.03
N LEU A 271 6.69 -19.95 -3.53
CA LEU A 271 5.49 -20.13 -2.75
C LEU A 271 5.02 -21.56 -2.91
N SER A 272 4.89 -22.30 -1.81
CA SER A 272 4.51 -23.70 -1.76
C SER A 272 3.22 -23.86 -0.96
N ILE A 273 2.20 -24.48 -1.54
CA ILE A 273 0.88 -24.65 -0.90
C ILE A 273 0.48 -26.12 -0.99
N ARG A 274 0.10 -26.72 0.15
CA ARG A 274 -0.41 -28.07 0.25
C ARG A 274 -1.91 -28.06 0.56
N LYS A 275 -2.64 -28.97 -0.09
CA LYS A 275 -4.08 -29.13 0.12
C LYS A 275 -4.39 -30.12 1.24
N LYS A 276 -5.54 -29.97 1.86
CA LYS A 276 -6.04 -30.84 2.91
C LYS A 276 -6.46 -32.20 2.35
N LYS A 277 -6.14 -33.29 3.07
CA LYS A 277 -6.38 -34.68 2.64
C LYS A 277 -7.83 -35.00 2.27
N ASP A 278 -8.78 -34.42 2.96
CA ASP A 278 -10.21 -34.65 2.85
C ASP A 278 -10.91 -33.84 1.75
N ARG A 279 -10.19 -32.92 1.06
CA ARG A 279 -10.76 -32.01 0.04
C ARG A 279 -10.37 -32.33 -1.41
N GLY A 280 -9.75 -33.45 -1.65
CA GLY A 280 -9.27 -33.84 -2.97
C GLY A 280 -8.07 -33.06 -3.46
N PRO A 281 -7.53 -33.37 -4.66
CA PRO A 281 -6.36 -32.71 -5.21
C PRO A 281 -6.66 -31.30 -5.74
N PHE A 282 -5.63 -30.48 -5.96
CA PHE A 282 -5.73 -29.23 -6.69
C PHE A 282 -6.11 -29.47 -8.16
N ALA A 283 -6.87 -28.53 -8.72
CA ALA A 283 -7.19 -28.49 -10.15
C ALA A 283 -6.26 -27.49 -10.88
N GLN A 284 -6.26 -27.55 -12.22
CA GLN A 284 -5.47 -26.63 -13.06
C GLN A 284 -5.80 -25.14 -12.78
N LYS A 285 -7.05 -24.83 -12.49
CA LYS A 285 -7.47 -23.46 -12.11
C LYS A 285 -6.79 -22.98 -10.83
N ASP A 286 -6.60 -23.86 -9.84
CA ASP A 286 -5.93 -23.52 -8.58
C ASP A 286 -4.46 -23.14 -8.84
N LEU A 287 -3.77 -23.89 -9.71
CA LEU A 287 -2.42 -23.53 -10.16
C LEU A 287 -2.39 -22.18 -10.83
N ASN A 288 -3.33 -21.89 -11.73
CA ASN A 288 -3.41 -20.62 -12.44
C ASN A 288 -3.62 -19.43 -11.49
N TYR A 289 -4.44 -19.59 -10.46
CA TYR A 289 -4.66 -18.57 -9.42
C TYR A 289 -3.38 -18.28 -8.62
N VAL A 290 -2.68 -19.34 -8.19
CA VAL A 290 -1.43 -19.20 -7.44
C VAL A 290 -0.34 -18.53 -8.30
N VAL A 291 -0.23 -18.93 -9.57
CA VAL A 291 0.72 -18.30 -10.51
C VAL A 291 0.41 -16.81 -10.71
N SER A 292 -0.87 -16.48 -10.92
CA SER A 292 -1.30 -15.08 -11.09
C SER A 292 -0.99 -14.24 -9.84
N LEU A 293 -1.26 -14.80 -8.66
CA LEU A 293 -0.98 -14.16 -7.38
C LEU A 293 0.52 -13.94 -7.18
N CYS A 294 1.36 -14.95 -7.45
CA CYS A 294 2.82 -14.86 -7.35
C CYS A 294 3.40 -13.83 -8.34
N LYS A 295 2.93 -13.81 -9.58
CA LYS A 295 3.34 -12.81 -10.58
C LYS A 295 3.03 -11.39 -10.11
N ARG A 296 1.82 -11.17 -9.57
CA ARG A 296 1.42 -9.85 -9.09
C ARG A 296 2.23 -9.41 -7.87
N ALA A 297 2.44 -10.31 -6.90
CA ALA A 297 3.28 -10.05 -5.74
C ALA A 297 4.73 -9.75 -6.13
N SER A 298 5.28 -10.48 -7.09
CA SER A 298 6.62 -10.26 -7.63
C SER A 298 6.77 -8.87 -8.26
N LEU A 299 5.80 -8.44 -9.07
CA LEU A 299 5.77 -7.10 -9.66
C LEU A 299 5.68 -6.00 -8.60
N ASN A 300 4.86 -6.18 -7.57
CA ASN A 300 4.75 -5.21 -6.48
C ASN A 300 6.07 -5.11 -5.70
N LEU A 301 6.70 -6.25 -5.38
CA LEU A 301 8.01 -6.29 -4.72
C LEU A 301 9.09 -5.64 -5.58
N GLU A 302 9.13 -5.94 -6.88
CA GLU A 302 10.09 -5.34 -7.81
C GLU A 302 9.93 -3.82 -7.89
N ASN A 303 8.69 -3.33 -8.06
CA ASN A 303 8.40 -1.90 -8.05
C ASN A 303 8.87 -1.24 -6.75
N LYS A 304 8.55 -1.84 -5.60
CA LYS A 304 8.98 -1.33 -4.29
C LYS A 304 10.50 -1.26 -4.18
N MET A 305 11.20 -2.31 -4.55
CA MET A 305 12.67 -2.35 -4.55
C MET A 305 13.27 -1.30 -5.50
N LEU A 306 12.66 -1.10 -6.67
CA LEU A 306 13.08 -0.07 -7.63
C LEU A 306 12.89 1.33 -7.05
N TYR A 307 11.75 1.62 -6.41
CA TYR A 307 11.53 2.90 -5.74
C TYR A 307 12.51 3.14 -4.59
N GLU A 308 12.75 2.13 -3.74
CA GLU A 308 13.73 2.22 -2.65
C GLU A 308 15.15 2.45 -3.19
N SER A 309 15.54 1.72 -4.23
CA SER A 309 16.85 1.88 -4.88
C SER A 309 16.99 3.26 -5.53
N LEU A 310 15.96 3.73 -6.25
CA LEU A 310 15.96 5.06 -6.84
C LEU A 310 16.10 6.15 -5.77
N TYR A 311 15.34 6.02 -4.67
CA TYR A 311 15.39 6.94 -3.55
C TYR A 311 16.79 7.01 -2.93
N VAL A 312 17.40 5.86 -2.65
CA VAL A 312 18.79 5.77 -2.12
C VAL A 312 19.78 6.39 -3.11
N ASN A 313 19.70 6.06 -4.40
CA ASN A 313 20.60 6.60 -5.43
C ASN A 313 20.51 8.12 -5.55
N VAL A 314 19.30 8.67 -5.47
CA VAL A 314 19.09 10.12 -5.47
C VAL A 314 19.74 10.77 -4.24
N LEU A 315 19.53 10.21 -3.05
CA LEU A 315 20.17 10.70 -1.83
C LEU A 315 21.69 10.61 -1.90
N ASP A 316 22.25 9.53 -2.40
CA ASP A 316 23.70 9.36 -2.53
C ASP A 316 24.29 10.29 -3.57
N THR A 317 23.55 10.60 -4.64
CA THR A 317 23.92 11.64 -5.62
C THR A 317 24.04 13.01 -4.93
N PHE A 318 23.07 13.38 -4.08
CA PHE A 318 23.15 14.65 -3.33
C PHE A 318 24.28 14.64 -2.31
N LYS A 319 24.51 13.54 -1.60
CA LYS A 319 25.68 13.41 -0.70
C LYS A 319 27.00 13.60 -1.47
N ALA A 320 27.13 13.00 -2.66
CA ALA A 320 28.28 13.19 -3.52
C ALA A 320 28.46 14.65 -3.99
N MET A 321 27.36 15.34 -4.32
CA MET A 321 27.39 16.78 -4.62
C MET A 321 27.86 17.61 -3.42
N ILE A 322 27.35 17.33 -2.22
CA ILE A 322 27.82 17.97 -0.99
C ILE A 322 29.28 17.66 -0.74
N ALA A 323 29.72 16.41 -0.86
CA ALA A 323 31.13 16.05 -0.72
C ALA A 323 32.02 16.81 -1.71
N SER A 324 31.55 17.08 -2.93
CA SER A 324 32.31 17.91 -3.88
C SER A 324 32.43 19.39 -3.46
N ILE A 325 31.40 19.92 -2.77
CA ILE A 325 31.47 21.25 -2.14
C ILE A 325 32.45 21.23 -0.97
N GLN A 326 32.43 20.15 -0.21
CA GLN A 326 33.25 19.94 0.99
C GLN A 326 34.75 19.79 0.68
N VAL A 327 35.12 19.26 -0.49
CA VAL A 327 36.51 19.29 -0.98
C VAL A 327 37.02 20.74 -1.12
N ARG A 328 36.11 21.68 -1.39
CA ARG A 328 36.42 23.14 -1.47
C ARG A 328 36.38 23.80 -0.09
N ASP A 329 35.50 23.36 0.79
CA ASP A 329 35.36 23.83 2.18
C ASP A 329 35.48 22.62 3.15
N GLN A 330 36.71 22.33 3.58
CA GLN A 330 37.07 21.18 4.43
C GLN A 330 36.29 21.07 5.76
N TYR A 331 35.50 22.12 6.10
CA TYR A 331 34.74 22.17 7.36
C TYR A 331 33.41 21.39 7.32
N THR A 332 32.87 21.09 6.15
CA THR A 332 31.42 20.83 5.99
C THR A 332 31.00 19.35 6.21
N GLU A 333 31.85 18.33 6.05
CA GLU A 333 31.43 16.91 6.15
C GLU A 333 31.03 16.51 7.57
N ASP A 334 31.93 16.72 8.51
CA ASP A 334 31.66 16.40 9.93
C ASP A 334 30.56 17.30 10.50
N HIS A 335 30.46 18.55 10.02
CA HIS A 335 29.45 19.49 10.43
C HIS A 335 28.03 18.99 10.11
N SER A 336 27.72 18.71 8.84
CA SER A 336 26.39 18.25 8.45
C SER A 336 25.97 16.96 9.20
N LEU A 337 26.92 16.04 9.44
CA LEU A 337 26.68 14.84 10.21
C LEU A 337 26.35 15.14 11.68
N ARG A 338 27.13 16.03 12.33
CA ARG A 338 26.89 16.42 13.73
C ARG A 338 25.57 17.15 13.90
N VAL A 339 25.29 18.10 13.00
CA VAL A 339 24.02 18.86 12.97
C VAL A 339 22.84 17.89 12.80
N THR A 340 22.91 16.98 11.83
CA THR A 340 21.85 15.99 11.60
C THR A 340 21.60 15.13 12.82
N LYS A 341 22.65 14.59 13.46
CA LYS A 341 22.49 13.74 14.66
C LYS A 341 21.79 14.49 15.81
N LYS A 342 22.20 15.76 16.06
CA LYS A 342 21.60 16.59 17.13
C LYS A 342 20.18 16.97 16.80
N SER A 343 19.89 17.33 15.54
CA SER A 343 18.54 17.69 15.08
C SER A 343 17.58 16.51 15.20
N VAL A 344 18.02 15.31 14.82
CA VAL A 344 17.23 14.08 14.96
C VAL A 344 16.92 13.77 16.43
N LEU A 345 17.94 13.86 17.31
CA LEU A 345 17.73 13.66 18.74
C LEU A 345 16.72 14.67 19.31
N LEU A 346 16.88 15.95 18.99
CA LEU A 346 15.94 16.98 19.44
C LEU A 346 14.53 16.77 18.88
N ALA A 347 14.39 16.37 17.62
CA ALA A 347 13.09 16.09 17.01
C ALA A 347 12.39 14.88 17.69
N MET A 348 13.14 13.84 18.08
CA MET A 348 12.63 12.72 18.85
C MET A 348 12.11 13.15 20.23
N GLU A 349 12.88 13.95 20.96
CA GLU A 349 12.51 14.46 22.27
C GLU A 349 11.33 15.42 22.21
N MET A 350 11.13 16.10 21.09
CA MET A 350 9.95 16.94 20.84
C MET A 350 8.72 16.15 20.37
N GLY A 351 8.80 14.83 20.26
CA GLY A 351 7.67 13.96 19.89
C GLY A 351 7.32 13.97 18.40
N CYS A 352 8.27 14.33 17.52
CA CYS A 352 8.06 14.30 16.08
C CYS A 352 7.79 12.87 15.58
N SER A 353 6.91 12.76 14.60
CA SER A 353 6.56 11.48 13.96
C SER A 353 7.75 10.85 13.22
N ARG A 354 7.68 9.53 12.95
CA ARG A 354 8.70 8.82 12.18
C ARG A 354 9.01 9.49 10.83
N GLY A 355 7.97 9.96 10.12
CA GLY A 355 8.14 10.66 8.84
C GLY A 355 8.87 12.00 8.99
N GLU A 356 8.60 12.75 10.06
CA GLU A 356 9.31 14.01 10.36
C GLU A 356 10.76 13.78 10.74
N ILE A 357 11.05 12.70 11.47
CA ILE A 357 12.42 12.30 11.81
C ILE A 357 13.21 11.93 10.56
N GLU A 358 12.62 11.19 9.61
CA GLU A 358 13.26 10.88 8.34
C GLU A 358 13.50 12.17 7.50
N SER A 359 12.53 13.08 7.43
CA SER A 359 12.70 14.38 6.78
C SER A 359 13.80 15.19 7.43
N MET A 360 13.95 15.13 8.78
CA MET A 360 15.04 15.81 9.49
C MET A 360 16.41 15.23 9.12
N LYS A 361 16.55 13.89 9.00
CA LYS A 361 17.80 13.25 8.59
C LYS A 361 18.26 13.75 7.22
N ILE A 362 17.33 13.82 6.28
CA ILE A 362 17.60 14.28 4.92
C ILE A 362 17.93 15.78 4.92
N SER A 363 17.08 16.60 5.53
CA SER A 363 17.26 18.06 5.55
C SER A 363 18.54 18.47 6.26
N GLY A 364 18.87 17.84 7.38
CA GLY A 364 20.12 18.10 8.12
C GLY A 364 21.35 17.74 7.28
N SER A 365 21.28 16.70 6.46
CA SER A 365 22.38 16.34 5.56
C SER A 365 22.50 17.29 4.35
N LEU A 366 21.39 17.86 3.89
CA LEU A 366 21.29 18.63 2.64
C LEU A 366 21.12 20.15 2.84
N HIS A 367 21.02 20.67 4.08
CA HIS A 367 20.67 22.06 4.34
C HIS A 367 21.57 23.07 3.62
N ASP A 368 22.83 22.72 3.49
CA ASP A 368 23.87 23.53 2.86
C ASP A 368 24.07 23.25 1.35
N LEU A 369 23.25 22.40 0.71
CA LEU A 369 23.36 22.05 -0.70
C LEU A 369 23.46 23.27 -1.63
N GLY A 370 22.74 24.32 -1.31
CA GLY A 370 22.73 25.55 -2.10
C GLY A 370 24.05 26.30 -2.11
N LYS A 371 24.99 26.00 -1.24
CA LYS A 371 26.35 26.61 -1.26
C LYS A 371 27.13 26.27 -2.53
N VAL A 372 26.70 25.26 -3.30
CA VAL A 372 27.26 24.93 -4.62
C VAL A 372 27.28 26.12 -5.57
N ALA A 373 26.35 27.05 -5.45
CA ALA A 373 26.22 28.22 -6.31
C ALA A 373 26.98 29.43 -5.79
N ILE A 374 27.62 29.36 -4.63
CA ILE A 374 28.38 30.49 -4.07
C ILE A 374 29.78 30.50 -4.70
N PRO A 375 30.22 31.67 -5.23
CA PRO A 375 31.57 31.81 -5.78
C PRO A 375 32.65 31.58 -4.73
N ASP A 376 33.77 30.97 -5.13
CA ASP A 376 34.90 30.64 -4.24
C ASP A 376 35.49 31.82 -3.50
N ASN A 377 35.59 32.95 -4.17
CA ASN A 377 36.11 34.18 -3.57
C ASN A 377 35.23 34.74 -2.43
N VAL A 378 33.95 34.28 -2.33
CA VAL A 378 33.04 34.62 -1.24
C VAL A 378 33.00 33.48 -0.22
N LEU A 379 32.85 32.22 -0.68
CA LEU A 379 32.72 31.07 0.19
C LEU A 379 33.99 30.80 1.02
N LEU A 380 35.17 30.97 0.40
CA LEU A 380 36.49 30.68 1.00
C LEU A 380 37.21 31.92 1.52
N LYS A 381 36.53 33.05 1.59
CA LYS A 381 37.15 34.31 2.02
C LYS A 381 37.68 34.19 3.45
N PRO A 382 38.98 34.45 3.70
CA PRO A 382 39.57 34.31 5.05
C PRO A 382 39.19 35.48 6.00
N ASP A 383 38.65 36.57 5.47
CA ASP A 383 38.25 37.74 6.21
C ASP A 383 36.75 37.86 6.40
N ARG A 384 36.30 38.87 7.15
CA ARG A 384 34.88 39.18 7.28
C ARG A 384 34.26 39.49 5.92
N LEU A 385 33.08 38.96 5.68
CA LEU A 385 32.29 39.22 4.49
C LEU A 385 31.81 40.70 4.48
N THR A 386 31.80 41.33 3.30
CA THR A 386 31.08 42.60 3.11
C THR A 386 29.58 42.33 3.16
N ASN A 387 28.77 43.41 3.22
CA ASN A 387 27.32 43.27 3.20
C ASN A 387 26.84 42.62 1.88
N GLU A 388 27.45 42.98 0.76
CA GLU A 388 27.15 42.42 -0.56
C GLU A 388 27.48 40.92 -0.64
N GLU A 389 28.64 40.52 -0.12
CA GLU A 389 29.07 39.13 -0.07
C GLU A 389 28.15 38.30 0.88
N TYR A 390 27.73 38.92 1.98
CA TYR A 390 26.79 38.29 2.89
C TYR A 390 25.41 38.05 2.24
N GLU A 391 24.93 38.98 1.42
CA GLU A 391 23.70 38.80 0.63
C GLU A 391 23.81 37.64 -0.37
N ILE A 392 25.01 37.36 -0.92
CA ILE A 392 25.25 36.20 -1.76
C ILE A 392 25.13 34.90 -0.93
N ILE A 393 25.73 34.88 0.26
CA ILE A 393 25.60 33.70 1.17
C ILE A 393 24.14 33.44 1.52
N LYS A 394 23.33 34.45 1.79
CA LYS A 394 21.91 34.32 2.13
C LYS A 394 21.05 33.67 1.04
N GLN A 395 21.56 33.54 -0.17
CA GLN A 395 20.82 32.89 -1.26
C GLN A 395 20.88 31.38 -1.23
N HIS A 396 21.76 30.76 -0.40
CA HIS A 396 21.91 29.31 -0.43
C HIS A 396 20.65 28.55 0.00
N PRO A 397 19.78 28.97 0.94
CA PRO A 397 18.56 28.25 1.26
C PRO A 397 17.57 28.19 0.08
N ASP A 398 17.36 29.33 -0.61
CA ASP A 398 16.54 29.37 -1.82
C ASP A 398 17.16 28.57 -2.97
N THR A 399 18.48 28.57 -3.09
CA THR A 399 19.18 27.76 -4.10
C THR A 399 19.05 26.27 -3.79
N GLY A 400 19.19 25.85 -2.53
CA GLY A 400 18.98 24.47 -2.08
C GLY A 400 17.56 24.00 -2.36
N GLU A 401 16.55 24.81 -2.04
CA GLU A 401 15.14 24.55 -2.40
C GLU A 401 14.98 24.38 -3.91
N ARG A 402 15.54 25.26 -4.72
CA ARG A 402 15.47 25.24 -6.18
C ARG A 402 16.11 23.98 -6.79
N ILE A 403 17.23 23.51 -6.25
CA ILE A 403 17.91 22.28 -6.69
C ILE A 403 17.01 21.06 -6.46
N LEU A 404 16.31 21.01 -5.33
CA LEU A 404 15.44 19.90 -4.97
C LEU A 404 14.03 19.99 -5.60
N LYS A 405 13.62 21.17 -6.09
CA LYS A 405 12.27 21.44 -6.62
C LYS A 405 11.79 20.48 -7.70
N PRO A 406 12.63 20.00 -8.66
CA PRO A 406 12.20 19.02 -9.65
C PRO A 406 11.80 17.67 -9.07
N LEU A 407 12.14 17.39 -7.82
CA LEU A 407 11.91 16.13 -7.14
C LEU A 407 10.73 16.27 -6.17
N ALA A 408 9.54 15.87 -6.61
CA ALA A 408 8.30 15.99 -5.83
C ALA A 408 8.36 15.25 -4.48
N ILE A 409 9.18 14.20 -4.37
CA ILE A 409 9.33 13.39 -3.14
C ILE A 409 9.97 14.15 -1.96
N PHE A 410 10.58 15.32 -2.17
CA PHE A 410 11.28 16.11 -1.13
C PHE A 410 10.56 17.42 -0.79
N GLU A 411 9.25 17.48 -0.86
CA GLU A 411 8.49 18.71 -0.62
C GLU A 411 8.67 19.23 0.82
N ARG A 412 8.62 18.35 1.81
CA ARG A 412 8.84 18.71 3.22
C ARG A 412 10.29 19.13 3.47
N GLU A 413 11.24 18.39 2.95
CA GLU A 413 12.68 18.67 3.08
C GLU A 413 13.05 20.03 2.45
N ARG A 414 12.51 20.34 1.28
CA ARG A 414 12.68 21.64 0.63
C ARG A 414 12.24 22.78 1.52
N THR A 415 11.09 22.62 2.16
CA THR A 415 10.55 23.64 3.08
C THR A 415 11.47 23.83 4.29
N ILE A 416 12.00 22.76 4.86
CA ILE A 416 12.96 22.83 5.98
C ILE A 416 14.24 23.54 5.55
N ILE A 417 14.83 23.10 4.42
CA ILE A 417 16.08 23.67 3.87
C ILE A 417 15.92 25.15 3.54
N ARG A 418 14.79 25.54 2.97
CA ARG A 418 14.54 26.94 2.66
C ARG A 418 14.51 27.83 3.89
N HIS A 419 13.94 27.34 5.00
CA HIS A 419 13.63 28.16 6.17
C HIS A 419 14.54 27.94 7.38
N HIS A 420 15.66 27.20 7.25
CA HIS A 420 16.55 26.91 8.38
C HIS A 420 17.34 28.11 8.90
N HIS A 421 17.35 29.22 8.19
CA HIS A 421 17.92 30.51 8.63
C HIS A 421 16.86 31.56 9.00
N GLU A 422 15.59 31.15 9.08
CA GLU A 422 14.58 32.04 9.66
C GLU A 422 14.79 32.16 11.17
N ARG A 423 14.35 33.28 11.70
CA ARG A 423 14.48 33.65 13.09
C ARG A 423 13.09 33.80 13.72
N TRP A 424 12.97 33.41 14.94
CA TRP A 424 11.71 33.53 15.69
C TRP A 424 11.15 34.97 15.67
N ASP A 425 12.04 35.98 15.69
CA ASP A 425 11.69 37.40 15.67
C ASP A 425 11.38 37.99 14.28
N GLY A 426 11.34 37.16 13.25
CA GLY A 426 11.05 37.57 11.86
C GLY A 426 12.20 38.31 11.16
N LYS A 427 13.40 38.39 11.76
CA LYS A 427 14.58 39.06 11.19
C LYS A 427 15.50 38.08 10.44
N GLY A 428 14.99 36.86 10.17
CA GLY A 428 15.69 35.84 9.42
C GLY A 428 15.58 36.00 7.91
N TYR A 429 16.02 35.01 7.18
CA TYR A 429 15.93 34.92 5.72
C TYR A 429 15.63 33.47 5.28
N PRO A 430 15.11 33.25 4.07
CA PRO A 430 14.89 34.22 2.98
C PRO A 430 13.51 34.90 3.02
N ALA A 431 12.52 34.37 3.74
CA ALA A 431 11.13 34.85 3.68
C ALA A 431 10.78 35.86 4.82
N GLY A 432 11.57 35.92 5.89
CA GLY A 432 11.28 36.72 7.06
C GLY A 432 10.10 36.22 7.88
N LEU A 433 9.88 34.88 7.90
CA LEU A 433 8.85 34.24 8.70
C LEU A 433 9.12 34.43 10.20
N SER A 434 8.04 34.53 11.00
CA SER A 434 8.13 34.74 12.43
C SER A 434 7.36 33.73 13.22
N GLY A 435 7.81 33.40 14.43
CA GLY A 435 7.11 32.51 15.35
C GLY A 435 6.79 31.15 14.74
N GLU A 436 5.55 30.73 14.84
CA GLU A 436 5.07 29.43 14.38
C GLU A 436 4.88 29.32 12.85
N GLU A 437 4.96 30.43 12.12
CA GLU A 437 5.00 30.39 10.65
C GLU A 437 6.24 29.65 10.15
N ILE A 438 7.32 29.63 10.95
CA ILE A 438 8.52 28.87 10.64
C ILE A 438 8.24 27.37 10.93
N PRO A 439 8.44 26.47 9.96
CA PRO A 439 8.25 25.03 10.17
C PRO A 439 9.05 24.53 11.38
N LEU A 440 8.44 23.68 12.23
CA LEU A 440 9.08 23.17 13.46
C LEU A 440 10.47 22.58 13.17
N LEU A 441 10.57 21.74 12.14
CA LEU A 441 11.84 21.09 11.78
C LEU A 441 12.91 22.11 11.32
N ALA A 442 12.52 23.22 10.72
CA ALA A 442 13.46 24.30 10.39
C ALA A 442 13.95 25.03 11.65
N ARG A 443 13.07 25.26 12.64
CA ARG A 443 13.44 25.82 13.95
C ARG A 443 14.41 24.93 14.72
N ILE A 444 14.20 23.59 14.65
CA ILE A 444 15.11 22.59 15.22
C ILE A 444 16.48 22.61 14.52
N LEU A 445 16.49 22.67 13.19
CA LEU A 445 17.73 22.71 12.42
C LEU A 445 18.52 23.99 12.69
N ALA A 446 17.87 25.15 12.77
CA ALA A 446 18.49 26.45 13.04
C ALA A 446 19.29 26.47 14.37
N ILE A 447 18.75 25.91 15.43
CA ILE A 447 19.43 25.91 16.74
C ILE A 447 20.61 24.92 16.76
N THR A 448 20.47 23.73 16.14
CA THR A 448 21.52 22.72 16.10
C THR A 448 22.67 23.12 15.19
N ASP A 449 22.39 23.77 14.06
CA ASP A 449 23.41 24.37 13.19
C ASP A 449 24.17 25.48 13.93
N THR A 450 23.47 26.39 14.59
CA THR A 450 24.11 27.48 15.37
C THR A 450 24.96 26.89 16.50
N TYR A 451 24.49 25.88 17.22
CA TYR A 451 25.28 25.22 18.26
C TYR A 451 26.56 24.60 17.71
N ASP A 452 26.48 23.85 16.60
CA ASP A 452 27.64 23.24 15.96
C ASP A 452 28.62 24.31 15.47
N ALA A 453 28.08 25.40 14.91
CA ALA A 453 28.89 26.54 14.47
C ALA A 453 29.69 27.23 15.59
N ILE A 454 29.19 27.20 16.84
CA ILE A 454 29.88 27.79 17.99
C ILE A 454 30.89 26.79 18.59
N THR A 455 30.56 25.54 18.68
CA THR A 455 31.32 24.52 19.42
C THR A 455 32.43 23.84 18.60
N ASN A 456 32.50 24.12 17.29
CA ASN A 456 33.52 23.52 16.41
C ASN A 456 34.37 24.59 15.72
N ASN A 457 35.59 24.18 15.32
CA ASN A 457 36.49 25.08 14.59
C ASN A 457 35.88 25.46 13.22
N ARG A 458 36.02 26.70 12.82
CA ARG A 458 35.72 27.19 11.46
C ARG A 458 37.00 27.79 10.86
N PRO A 459 37.13 27.94 9.54
CA PRO A 459 38.33 28.49 8.91
C PRO A 459 38.76 29.86 9.50
N TYR A 460 37.79 30.62 10.02
CA TYR A 460 37.99 31.96 10.53
C TYR A 460 37.81 32.09 12.05
N ARG A 461 37.47 31.00 12.76
CA ARG A 461 37.15 31.04 14.18
C ARG A 461 37.46 29.72 14.87
N GLN A 462 38.19 29.76 15.96
CA GLN A 462 38.38 28.62 16.84
C GLN A 462 37.08 28.25 17.55
N ALA A 463 36.91 26.97 17.87
CA ALA A 463 35.82 26.45 18.67
C ALA A 463 35.71 27.18 19.99
N GLN A 464 34.50 27.48 20.41
CA GLN A 464 34.22 28.00 21.75
C GLN A 464 33.73 26.89 22.66
N SER A 465 33.71 27.14 23.97
CA SER A 465 33.25 26.15 24.92
C SER A 465 31.74 25.94 24.82
N VAL A 466 31.32 24.73 25.27
CA VAL A 466 29.90 24.37 25.35
C VAL A 466 29.12 25.37 26.18
N GLU A 467 29.72 25.87 27.28
CA GLU A 467 29.09 26.88 28.15
C GLU A 467 28.82 28.18 27.40
N THR A 468 29.73 28.59 26.50
CA THR A 468 29.54 29.76 25.64
C THR A 468 28.35 29.54 24.68
N ALA A 469 28.26 28.38 24.06
CA ALA A 469 27.15 28.03 23.18
C ALA A 469 25.82 28.02 23.92
N ILE A 470 25.76 27.41 25.10
CA ILE A 470 24.58 27.43 25.99
C ILE A 470 24.19 28.87 26.35
N GLY A 471 25.19 29.74 26.69
CA GLY A 471 24.96 31.13 27.00
C GLY A 471 24.39 31.91 25.81
N GLU A 472 24.85 31.63 24.57
CA GLU A 472 24.36 32.25 23.34
C GLU A 472 22.92 31.83 23.04
N ILE A 473 22.61 30.55 23.16
CA ILE A 473 21.25 30.02 22.97
C ILE A 473 20.28 30.63 23.98
N LYS A 474 20.66 30.72 25.24
CA LYS A 474 19.84 31.35 26.29
C LYS A 474 19.57 32.81 26.02
N ARG A 475 20.58 33.57 25.55
CA ARG A 475 20.43 35.01 25.21
C ARG A 475 19.51 35.26 24.02
N ASN A 476 19.53 34.34 23.05
CA ASN A 476 18.74 34.46 21.82
C ASN A 476 17.41 33.68 21.86
N ARG A 477 17.03 33.13 23.01
CA ARG A 477 15.74 32.53 23.25
C ARG A 477 14.61 33.53 23.08
N GLY A 478 13.63 33.27 22.22
CA GLY A 478 12.53 34.17 21.88
C GLY A 478 12.89 35.30 20.92
N SER A 479 14.14 35.34 20.42
CA SER A 479 14.56 36.26 19.35
C SER A 479 15.04 35.46 18.12
N GLN A 480 16.20 34.84 18.17
CA GLN A 480 16.66 33.98 17.09
C GLN A 480 15.99 32.62 17.14
N PHE A 481 15.85 32.05 18.33
CA PHE A 481 15.36 30.69 18.52
C PHE A 481 13.96 30.66 19.12
N ASP A 482 13.17 29.68 18.68
CA ASP A 482 11.91 29.33 19.31
C ASP A 482 12.14 28.98 20.78
N PRO A 483 11.38 29.59 21.73
CA PRO A 483 11.53 29.34 23.14
C PRO A 483 11.39 27.86 23.53
N SER A 484 10.43 27.14 22.94
CA SER A 484 10.16 25.72 23.25
C SER A 484 11.26 24.81 22.72
N VAL A 485 11.74 25.05 21.51
CA VAL A 485 12.87 24.34 20.91
C VAL A 485 14.16 24.58 21.68
N ALA A 486 14.40 25.84 22.09
CA ALA A 486 15.59 26.20 22.86
C ALA A 486 15.59 25.55 24.25
N ASP A 487 14.46 25.55 24.95
CA ASP A 487 14.33 24.90 26.26
C ASP A 487 14.58 23.39 26.17
N GLN A 488 13.98 22.73 25.19
CA GLN A 488 14.18 21.29 24.98
C GLN A 488 15.62 20.97 24.57
N PHE A 489 16.21 21.79 23.70
CA PHE A 489 17.61 21.60 23.28
C PHE A 489 18.58 21.73 24.47
N LEU A 490 18.37 22.73 25.34
CA LEU A 490 19.17 22.91 26.55
C LEU A 490 19.00 21.79 27.56
N HIS A 491 17.87 21.08 27.54
CA HIS A 491 17.61 19.92 28.40
C HIS A 491 18.39 18.67 27.98
N ILE A 492 18.64 18.51 26.68
CA ILE A 492 19.32 17.32 26.12
C ILE A 492 20.85 17.49 25.98
N LEU A 493 21.40 18.69 26.21
CA LEU A 493 22.84 18.94 26.25
C LEU A 493 23.46 18.55 27.59
#